data_a7e68e34e82e254df4b85aaa3f3cbdaf
#
_entry.id   a7e68e34e82e254df4b85aaa3f3cbdaf
#
_cell.length_a   1.000
_cell.length_b   1.000
_cell.length_c   1.000
_cell.angle_alpha   90.00
_cell.angle_beta   90.00
_cell.angle_gamma   90.00
#
_symmetry.space_group_name_H-M   'P 1'
#
loop_
_entity.id
_entity.type
_entity.pdbx_description
1 polymer ?
#
loop_
_entity_poly.entity_id
_entity_poly.type
_entity_poly.pdbx_seq_one_letter_code
_entity_poly.pdbx_strand_id
1 'polypeptide(L)'
;IHQSIDFRLKPRQLVVGAVEVVAPEPVEWQKDLARFKEFFLGDGPNADKCTILNPEVLTFSKDISGQFEAQASQPLSIENRGLGYHLQLELVAFVVSDKWLTYAWKALFRNLSSSDEDQDKEWAQRRLWTYKGSLRHFLASLAIGTAESQGFQMFRVKRFDASHIRWPMTPEDLLTPSPLPNEKVLSFNDYLEVEYVHGSGRLTQLSPTSRSEPNPNISWLELTHGQLTISTLGNYSDPFGLKVTGGWAYSRIADELPFDFVPAN
;
A
#
# COMPACT_ATOMS: atom_id res chain seq x y z
N ILE A 1 -24.99 0.99 29.90
CA ILE A 1 -23.74 1.13 30.64
C ILE A 1 -22.84 1.98 29.73
N HIS A 2 -22.66 3.27 30.07
CA HIS A 2 -21.70 4.14 29.38
C HIS A 2 -20.33 3.91 30.02
N GLN A 3 -19.38 3.43 29.24
CA GLN A 3 -17.98 3.29 29.68
C GLN A 3 -17.21 4.52 29.14
N SER A 4 -16.77 5.40 30.06
CA SER A 4 -15.89 6.53 29.74
C SER A 4 -14.46 6.08 29.91
N ILE A 5 -13.63 6.21 28.87
CA ILE A 5 -12.21 5.91 28.92
C ILE A 5 -11.45 7.23 28.87
N ASP A 6 -10.82 7.61 29.98
CA ASP A 6 -9.96 8.78 30.06
C ASP A 6 -8.51 8.42 29.67
N PHE A 7 -8.03 9.02 28.59
CA PHE A 7 -6.63 8.92 28.19
C PHE A 7 -5.84 10.14 28.67
N ARG A 8 -4.85 9.93 29.54
CA ARG A 8 -3.85 10.94 29.88
C ARG A 8 -2.58 10.72 29.05
N LEU A 9 -2.40 11.52 28.02
CA LEU A 9 -1.15 11.57 27.25
C LEU A 9 -0.10 12.35 28.04
N LYS A 10 1.06 11.72 28.30
CA LYS A 10 2.24 12.42 28.80
C LYS A 10 3.07 12.87 27.61
N PRO A 11 3.35 14.17 27.44
CA PRO A 11 4.26 14.62 26.39
C PRO A 11 5.66 14.02 26.65
N ARG A 12 6.19 13.31 25.67
CA ARG A 12 7.57 12.85 25.67
C ARG A 12 8.40 13.91 24.98
N GLN A 13 9.20 14.65 25.73
CA GLN A 13 10.22 15.52 25.14
C GLN A 13 11.30 14.63 24.52
N LEU A 14 11.32 14.58 23.19
CA LEU A 14 12.48 14.10 22.45
C LEU A 14 13.51 15.23 22.45
N VAL A 15 14.60 15.02 23.15
CA VAL A 15 15.79 15.89 23.01
C VAL A 15 16.40 15.52 21.66
N VAL A 16 16.01 16.23 20.63
CA VAL A 16 16.69 16.19 19.34
C VAL A 16 17.96 17.01 19.52
N GLY A 17 19.13 16.38 19.48
CA GLY A 17 20.40 17.09 19.34
C GLY A 17 20.29 18.04 18.15
N ALA A 18 20.86 19.23 18.25
CA ALA A 18 20.89 20.20 17.17
C ALA A 18 21.50 19.54 15.92
N VAL A 19 20.64 19.15 14.98
CA VAL A 19 21.04 18.76 13.64
C VAL A 19 21.28 20.08 12.91
N GLU A 20 22.55 20.36 12.58
CA GLU A 20 22.88 21.45 11.68
C GLU A 20 22.25 21.10 10.31
N VAL A 21 21.10 21.69 10.01
CA VAL A 21 20.43 21.53 8.72
C VAL A 21 21.23 22.34 7.72
N VAL A 22 22.24 21.73 7.13
CA VAL A 22 22.83 22.24 5.88
C VAL A 22 21.73 22.09 4.84
N ALA A 23 21.17 23.21 4.39
CA ALA A 23 20.19 23.20 3.30
C ALA A 23 20.83 22.48 2.10
N PRO A 24 20.26 21.40 1.57
CA PRO A 24 20.81 20.69 0.42
C PRO A 24 20.88 21.66 -0.76
N GLU A 25 21.93 21.53 -1.58
CA GLU A 25 22.01 22.32 -2.81
C GLU A 25 20.72 22.09 -3.62
N PRO A 26 20.08 23.13 -4.16
CA PRO A 26 18.76 23.04 -4.81
C PRO A 26 18.68 21.95 -5.89
N VAL A 27 19.77 21.67 -6.57
CA VAL A 27 19.86 20.65 -7.64
C VAL A 27 19.82 19.21 -7.08
N GLU A 28 20.48 18.96 -5.96
CA GLU A 28 20.49 17.63 -5.34
C GLU A 28 19.14 17.30 -4.72
N TRP A 29 18.56 18.25 -4.01
CA TRP A 29 17.23 18.09 -3.45
C TRP A 29 16.17 17.82 -4.55
N GLN A 30 16.26 18.46 -5.71
CA GLN A 30 15.37 18.22 -6.85
C GLN A 30 15.49 16.79 -7.39
N LYS A 31 16.71 16.26 -7.46
CA LYS A 31 16.94 14.85 -7.85
C LYS A 31 16.35 13.87 -6.82
N ASP A 32 16.57 14.16 -5.55
CA ASP A 32 16.06 13.33 -4.46
C ASP A 32 14.53 13.39 -4.39
N LEU A 33 13.92 14.55 -4.63
CA LEU A 33 12.46 14.69 -4.77
C LEU A 33 11.92 13.89 -5.96
N ALA A 34 12.58 13.91 -7.10
CA ALA A 34 12.17 13.11 -8.25
C ALA A 34 12.22 11.60 -7.93
N ARG A 35 13.30 11.14 -7.29
CA ARG A 35 13.45 9.77 -6.81
C ARG A 35 12.37 9.40 -5.79
N PHE A 36 12.11 10.28 -4.82
CA PHE A 36 11.02 10.08 -3.85
C PHE A 36 9.66 9.92 -4.55
N LYS A 37 9.32 10.80 -5.48
CA LYS A 37 8.06 10.72 -6.23
C LYS A 37 7.90 9.40 -6.96
N GLU A 38 8.94 8.92 -7.64
CA GLU A 38 8.96 7.65 -8.35
C GLU A 38 8.64 6.47 -7.43
N PHE A 39 9.34 6.35 -6.30
CA PHE A 39 9.12 5.24 -5.37
C PHE A 39 7.87 5.38 -4.51
N PHE A 40 7.43 6.60 -4.22
CA PHE A 40 6.33 6.88 -3.30
C PHE A 40 4.97 6.97 -4.00
N LEU A 41 4.89 7.73 -5.08
CA LEU A 41 3.66 7.85 -5.87
C LEU A 41 3.49 6.67 -6.83
N GLY A 42 4.60 6.10 -7.33
CA GLY A 42 4.63 5.07 -8.35
C GLY A 42 4.78 5.63 -9.76
N ASP A 43 4.65 4.75 -10.74
CA ASP A 43 4.81 5.01 -12.19
C ASP A 43 3.55 4.68 -13.00
N GLY A 44 2.45 4.35 -12.32
CA GLY A 44 1.19 4.00 -12.98
C GLY A 44 0.37 5.22 -13.40
N PRO A 45 -0.73 5.00 -14.16
CA PRO A 45 -1.56 6.08 -14.75
C PRO A 45 -2.25 6.98 -13.71
N ASN A 46 -2.33 6.57 -12.44
CA ASN A 46 -2.79 7.43 -11.36
C ASN A 46 -1.65 8.31 -10.83
N ALA A 47 -0.39 7.84 -10.86
CA ALA A 47 0.78 8.57 -10.40
C ALA A 47 1.01 9.85 -11.22
N ASP A 48 0.83 9.78 -12.55
CA ASP A 48 0.93 10.93 -13.46
C ASP A 48 -0.09 12.04 -13.15
N LYS A 49 -1.18 11.69 -12.44
CA LYS A 49 -2.23 12.60 -12.02
C LYS A 49 -2.13 13.00 -10.54
N CYS A 50 -1.03 12.64 -9.87
CA CYS A 50 -0.75 13.02 -8.49
C CYS A 50 0.21 14.19 -8.41
N THR A 51 -0.08 15.12 -7.50
CA THR A 51 0.79 16.27 -7.21
C THR A 51 0.97 16.40 -5.71
N ILE A 52 2.24 16.42 -5.23
CA ILE A 52 2.56 16.82 -3.87
C ILE A 52 2.58 18.34 -3.85
N LEU A 53 1.67 18.95 -3.07
CA LEU A 53 1.44 20.40 -3.05
C LEU A 53 2.43 21.15 -2.15
N ASN A 54 3.04 20.47 -1.19
CA ASN A 54 4.00 21.03 -0.22
C ASN A 54 5.30 20.20 -0.17
N PRO A 55 6.01 20.01 -1.29
CA PRO A 55 7.21 19.18 -1.32
C PRO A 55 8.37 19.71 -0.45
N GLU A 56 8.36 21.00 -0.11
CA GLU A 56 9.37 21.68 0.73
C GLU A 56 9.41 21.14 2.17
N VAL A 57 8.39 20.42 2.63
CA VAL A 57 8.40 19.78 3.96
C VAL A 57 9.24 18.51 4.01
N LEU A 58 9.69 18.02 2.84
CA LEU A 58 10.49 16.81 2.72
C LEU A 58 11.99 17.09 2.91
N THR A 59 12.61 16.23 3.67
CA THR A 59 14.07 16.13 3.80
C THR A 59 14.51 14.73 3.38
N PHE A 60 15.66 14.66 2.72
CA PHE A 60 16.23 13.42 2.21
C PHE A 60 17.59 13.17 2.82
N SER A 61 17.91 11.91 3.08
CA SER A 61 19.23 11.49 3.55
C SER A 61 19.64 10.18 2.84
N LYS A 62 20.95 9.98 2.79
CA LYS A 62 21.56 8.73 2.31
C LYS A 62 22.54 8.27 3.36
N ASP A 63 22.41 7.02 3.79
CA ASP A 63 23.36 6.45 4.72
C ASP A 63 24.65 5.99 3.99
N ILE A 64 25.63 5.50 4.76
CA ILE A 64 26.91 4.98 4.24
C ILE A 64 26.76 3.74 3.37
N SER A 65 25.63 3.05 3.43
CA SER A 65 25.28 1.89 2.58
C SER A 65 24.57 2.30 1.28
N GLY A 66 24.30 3.60 1.08
CA GLY A 66 23.54 4.13 -0.06
C GLY A 66 22.03 4.03 0.09
N GLN A 67 21.54 3.64 1.27
CA GLN A 67 20.12 3.57 1.58
C GLN A 67 19.52 4.99 1.58
N PHE A 68 18.47 5.17 0.79
CA PHE A 68 17.79 6.46 0.63
C PHE A 68 16.61 6.56 1.55
N GLU A 69 16.56 7.59 2.37
CA GLU A 69 15.49 7.85 3.32
C GLU A 69 14.84 9.20 3.05
N ALA A 70 13.53 9.28 3.32
CA ALA A 70 12.80 10.53 3.31
C ALA A 70 12.02 10.71 4.63
N GLN A 71 11.99 11.94 5.10
CA GLN A 71 11.22 12.38 6.26
C GLN A 71 10.42 13.62 5.89
N ALA A 72 9.26 13.79 6.51
CA ALA A 72 8.43 14.97 6.34
C ALA A 72 8.25 15.68 7.69
N SER A 73 8.52 16.99 7.73
CA SER A 73 8.38 17.83 8.92
C SER A 73 6.90 18.14 9.26
N GLN A 74 6.02 17.98 8.27
CA GLN A 74 4.57 18.17 8.36
C GLN A 74 3.87 17.14 7.45
N PRO A 75 2.57 16.89 7.62
CA PRO A 75 1.83 16.02 6.72
C PRO A 75 1.94 16.49 5.27
N LEU A 76 2.20 15.53 4.38
CA LEU A 76 2.17 15.78 2.94
C LEU A 76 0.75 16.08 2.48
N SER A 77 0.60 17.12 1.70
CA SER A 77 -0.63 17.49 1.01
C SER A 77 -0.54 16.99 -0.42
N ILE A 78 -1.36 16.00 -0.77
CA ILE A 78 -1.30 15.35 -2.08
C ILE A 78 -2.65 15.48 -2.77
N GLU A 79 -2.66 16.01 -3.97
CA GLU A 79 -3.82 16.01 -4.85
C GLU A 79 -3.70 14.85 -5.84
N ASN A 80 -4.63 13.89 -5.79
CA ASN A 80 -4.76 12.77 -6.70
C ASN A 80 -5.95 12.97 -7.63
N ARG A 81 -5.73 13.60 -8.76
CA ARG A 81 -6.76 13.82 -9.80
C ARG A 81 -7.10 12.55 -10.57
N GLY A 82 -6.30 11.48 -10.44
CA GLY A 82 -6.61 10.18 -11.01
C GLY A 82 -7.79 9.52 -10.31
N LEU A 83 -7.83 9.60 -8.99
CA LEU A 83 -8.87 9.00 -8.17
C LEU A 83 -9.86 10.02 -7.57
N GLY A 84 -9.64 11.33 -7.78
CA GLY A 84 -10.49 12.39 -7.24
C GLY A 84 -10.39 12.55 -5.73
N TYR A 85 -9.15 12.48 -5.18
CA TYR A 85 -8.90 12.64 -3.75
C TYR A 85 -7.85 13.71 -3.46
N HIS A 86 -8.03 14.40 -2.36
CA HIS A 86 -7.00 15.15 -1.67
C HIS A 86 -6.61 14.38 -0.40
N LEU A 87 -5.32 14.11 -0.22
CA LEU A 87 -4.77 13.38 0.92
C LEU A 87 -3.98 14.34 1.82
N GLN A 88 -4.25 14.26 3.13
CA GLN A 88 -3.34 14.74 4.17
C GLN A 88 -2.63 13.52 4.75
N LEU A 89 -1.35 13.34 4.42
CA LEU A 89 -0.60 12.13 4.67
C LEU A 89 0.57 12.38 5.63
N GLU A 90 0.54 11.71 6.78
CA GLU A 90 1.67 11.61 7.70
C GLU A 90 2.61 10.50 7.19
N LEU A 91 3.83 10.86 6.83
CA LEU A 91 4.87 9.92 6.44
C LEU A 91 5.52 9.36 7.70
N VAL A 92 5.20 8.10 8.03
CA VAL A 92 5.72 7.43 9.24
C VAL A 92 7.12 6.87 9.02
N ALA A 93 7.35 6.29 7.83
CA ALA A 93 8.65 5.76 7.42
C ALA A 93 8.73 5.74 5.89
N PHE A 94 9.93 5.97 5.36
CA PHE A 94 10.22 5.78 3.94
C PHE A 94 11.72 5.49 3.76
N VAL A 95 12.02 4.29 3.30
CA VAL A 95 13.37 3.80 3.13
C VAL A 95 13.47 2.98 1.83
N VAL A 96 14.39 3.34 0.96
CA VAL A 96 14.70 2.63 -0.28
C VAL A 96 16.11 2.05 -0.19
N SER A 97 16.22 0.75 -0.32
CA SER A 97 17.48 0.02 -0.48
C SER A 97 17.59 -0.58 -1.87
N ASP A 98 18.71 -1.21 -2.18
CA ASP A 98 18.90 -1.91 -3.47
C ASP A 98 17.93 -3.08 -3.69
N LYS A 99 17.32 -3.59 -2.61
CA LYS A 99 16.52 -4.82 -2.64
C LYS A 99 15.05 -4.62 -2.32
N TRP A 100 14.70 -3.56 -1.57
CA TRP A 100 13.33 -3.32 -1.12
C TRP A 100 13.05 -1.87 -0.83
N LEU A 101 11.78 -1.55 -0.95
CA LEU A 101 11.18 -0.33 -0.45
C LEU A 101 10.38 -0.66 0.81
N THR A 102 10.66 0.06 1.89
CA THR A 102 9.86 0.05 3.12
C THR A 102 9.25 1.42 3.31
N TYR A 103 7.94 1.49 3.42
CA TYR A 103 7.25 2.74 3.76
C TYR A 103 6.00 2.47 4.59
N ALA A 104 5.69 3.42 5.47
CA ALA A 104 4.47 3.42 6.26
C ALA A 104 3.92 4.84 6.34
N TRP A 105 2.62 4.96 6.36
CA TRP A 105 1.92 6.23 6.33
C TRP A 105 0.55 6.14 7.01
N LYS A 106 0.01 7.32 7.37
CA LYS A 106 -1.39 7.49 7.73
C LYS A 106 -1.94 8.62 6.91
N ALA A 107 -3.15 8.49 6.39
CA ALA A 107 -3.75 9.53 5.58
C ALA A 107 -5.21 9.77 5.90
N LEU A 108 -5.61 11.04 5.79
CA LEU A 108 -6.98 11.46 5.69
C LEU A 108 -7.29 11.74 4.23
N PHE A 109 -8.32 11.11 3.71
CA PHE A 109 -8.80 11.30 2.36
C PHE A 109 -10.00 12.24 2.35
N ARG A 110 -10.00 13.19 1.42
CA ARG A 110 -11.15 14.06 1.13
C ARG A 110 -11.45 13.97 -0.35
N ASN A 111 -12.73 13.88 -0.71
CA ASN A 111 -13.12 13.93 -2.11
C ASN A 111 -12.77 15.29 -2.68
N LEU A 112 -12.22 15.31 -3.89
CA LEU A 112 -12.20 16.52 -4.70
C LEU A 112 -13.62 16.80 -5.16
N SER A 113 -13.98 18.08 -5.24
CA SER A 113 -15.25 18.51 -5.82
C SER A 113 -15.07 18.69 -7.32
N SER A 114 -16.00 18.17 -8.10
CA SER A 114 -16.15 18.50 -9.51
C SER A 114 -17.50 19.20 -9.73
N SER A 115 -17.54 20.11 -10.69
CA SER A 115 -18.80 20.64 -11.24
C SER A 115 -19.26 19.83 -12.47
N ASP A 116 -18.51 18.80 -12.85
CA ASP A 116 -18.72 17.96 -14.02
C ASP A 116 -19.09 16.54 -13.57
N GLU A 117 -20.33 16.12 -13.87
CA GLU A 117 -20.82 14.77 -13.55
C GLU A 117 -20.03 13.66 -14.27
N ASP A 118 -19.47 13.93 -15.43
CA ASP A 118 -18.70 12.93 -16.18
C ASP A 118 -17.33 12.70 -15.50
N GLN A 119 -16.75 13.74 -14.90
CA GLN A 119 -15.54 13.62 -14.09
C GLN A 119 -15.79 12.76 -12.82
N ASP A 120 -16.93 12.96 -12.16
CA ASP A 120 -17.27 12.15 -10.98
C ASP A 120 -17.45 10.66 -11.35
N LYS A 121 -18.09 10.39 -12.50
CA LYS A 121 -18.22 9.00 -13.03
C LYS A 121 -16.85 8.41 -13.38
N GLU A 122 -15.97 9.18 -14.02
CA GLU A 122 -14.61 8.76 -14.33
C GLU A 122 -13.85 8.38 -13.04
N TRP A 123 -13.91 9.20 -12.01
CA TRP A 123 -13.29 8.90 -10.71
C TRP A 123 -13.86 7.63 -10.07
N ALA A 124 -15.18 7.47 -10.08
CA ALA A 124 -15.82 6.26 -9.55
C ALA A 124 -15.35 4.98 -10.30
N GLN A 125 -15.28 5.04 -11.63
CA GLN A 125 -14.78 3.92 -12.44
C GLN A 125 -13.30 3.62 -12.18
N ARG A 126 -12.46 4.65 -12.05
CA ARG A 126 -11.04 4.50 -11.75
C ARG A 126 -10.79 3.92 -10.36
N ARG A 127 -11.58 4.34 -9.35
CA ARG A 127 -11.54 3.77 -8.00
C ARG A 127 -11.88 2.28 -8.02
N LEU A 128 -12.96 1.92 -8.70
CA LEU A 128 -13.36 0.51 -8.85
C LEU A 128 -12.30 -0.30 -9.59
N TRP A 129 -11.73 0.25 -10.66
CA TRP A 129 -10.66 -0.38 -11.43
C TRP A 129 -9.38 -0.56 -10.58
N THR A 130 -8.99 0.45 -9.78
CA THR A 130 -7.85 0.39 -8.88
C THR A 130 -8.06 -0.62 -7.74
N TYR A 131 -9.30 -0.75 -7.26
CA TYR A 131 -9.66 -1.72 -6.22
C TYR A 131 -9.60 -3.17 -6.72
N LYS A 132 -10.16 -3.45 -7.91
CA LYS A 132 -10.25 -4.80 -8.45
C LYS A 132 -8.85 -5.42 -8.67
N GLY A 133 -8.65 -6.61 -8.12
CA GLY A 133 -7.39 -7.33 -8.20
C GLY A 133 -6.29 -6.81 -7.27
N SER A 134 -6.51 -5.71 -6.52
CA SER A 134 -5.55 -5.18 -5.56
C SER A 134 -5.35 -6.09 -4.35
N LEU A 135 -4.27 -5.88 -3.58
CA LEU A 135 -4.06 -6.53 -2.29
C LEU A 135 -5.26 -6.32 -1.35
N ARG A 136 -5.81 -5.10 -1.33
CA ARG A 136 -6.97 -4.77 -0.50
C ARG A 136 -8.22 -5.56 -0.92
N HIS A 137 -8.48 -5.70 -2.22
CA HIS A 137 -9.57 -6.53 -2.73
C HIS A 137 -9.38 -8.00 -2.32
N PHE A 138 -8.16 -8.52 -2.43
CA PHE A 138 -7.84 -9.88 -1.99
C PHE A 138 -8.11 -10.06 -0.50
N LEU A 139 -7.55 -9.21 0.36
CA LEU A 139 -7.70 -9.34 1.81
C LEU A 139 -9.16 -9.19 2.26
N ALA A 140 -9.92 -8.26 1.64
CA ALA A 140 -11.35 -8.11 1.92
C ALA A 140 -12.14 -9.36 1.55
N SER A 141 -11.98 -9.85 0.32
CA SER A 141 -12.66 -11.06 -0.15
C SER A 141 -12.24 -12.32 0.59
N LEU A 142 -10.97 -12.41 1.00
CA LEU A 142 -10.49 -13.49 1.86
C LEU A 142 -11.19 -13.46 3.23
N ALA A 143 -11.25 -12.27 3.89
CA ALA A 143 -11.85 -12.12 5.21
C ALA A 143 -13.34 -12.46 5.26
N ILE A 144 -14.07 -12.26 4.14
CA ILE A 144 -15.51 -12.60 4.02
C ILE A 144 -15.77 -13.95 3.33
N GLY A 145 -14.71 -14.69 2.95
CA GLY A 145 -14.82 -16.04 2.38
C GLY A 145 -15.26 -16.07 0.90
N THR A 146 -15.00 -15.01 0.14
CA THR A 146 -15.40 -14.92 -1.28
C THR A 146 -14.19 -14.84 -2.24
N ALA A 147 -12.98 -15.04 -1.76
CA ALA A 147 -11.76 -14.84 -2.54
C ALA A 147 -11.76 -15.61 -3.88
N GLU A 148 -12.12 -16.89 -3.88
CA GLU A 148 -12.17 -17.70 -5.09
C GLU A 148 -13.20 -17.18 -6.09
N SER A 149 -14.42 -16.86 -5.61
CA SER A 149 -15.50 -16.33 -6.45
C SER A 149 -15.19 -14.92 -7.00
N GLN A 150 -14.30 -14.18 -6.32
CA GLN A 150 -13.76 -12.90 -6.77
C GLN A 150 -12.56 -13.05 -7.71
N GLY A 151 -12.15 -14.28 -8.03
CA GLY A 151 -11.12 -14.59 -9.01
C GLY A 151 -9.71 -14.71 -8.45
N PHE A 152 -9.55 -14.92 -7.15
CA PHE A 152 -8.26 -15.17 -6.55
C PHE A 152 -8.01 -16.66 -6.37
N GLN A 153 -6.85 -17.13 -6.81
CA GLN A 153 -6.32 -18.45 -6.53
C GLN A 153 -5.15 -18.32 -5.56
N MET A 154 -5.08 -19.18 -4.57
CA MET A 154 -4.13 -19.11 -3.47
C MET A 154 -3.30 -20.38 -3.41
N PHE A 155 -1.98 -20.23 -3.28
CA PHE A 155 -1.05 -21.36 -3.19
C PHE A 155 0.01 -21.09 -2.13
N ARG A 156 0.35 -22.11 -1.35
CA ARG A 156 1.57 -22.08 -0.58
C ARG A 156 2.74 -22.45 -1.49
N VAL A 157 3.81 -21.67 -1.42
CA VAL A 157 5.07 -21.90 -2.14
C VAL A 157 6.22 -21.85 -1.14
N LYS A 158 7.11 -22.84 -1.16
CA LYS A 158 8.27 -22.86 -0.27
C LYS A 158 9.26 -21.76 -0.63
N ARG A 159 9.79 -21.14 0.40
CA ARG A 159 10.88 -20.18 0.28
C ARG A 159 12.12 -20.86 -0.31
N PHE A 160 12.71 -20.27 -1.34
CA PHE A 160 13.92 -20.77 -1.99
C PHE A 160 13.83 -22.18 -2.60
N ASP A 161 12.64 -22.66 -2.94
CA ASP A 161 12.46 -23.94 -3.61
C ASP A 161 12.50 -23.78 -5.14
N ALA A 162 13.57 -24.29 -5.75
CA ALA A 162 13.72 -24.29 -7.20
C ALA A 162 12.71 -25.22 -7.94
N SER A 163 12.00 -26.08 -7.20
CA SER A 163 11.01 -27.01 -7.77
C SER A 163 9.72 -26.33 -8.20
N HIS A 164 9.47 -25.08 -7.74
CA HIS A 164 8.24 -24.31 -7.98
C HIS A 164 6.94 -25.07 -7.68
N ILE A 165 6.98 -25.98 -6.69
CA ILE A 165 5.78 -26.72 -6.30
C ILE A 165 4.82 -25.79 -5.59
N ARG A 166 3.57 -25.76 -6.10
CA ARG A 166 2.44 -24.98 -5.58
C ARG A 166 1.45 -25.91 -4.88
N TRP A 167 1.13 -25.63 -3.62
CA TRP A 167 0.08 -26.33 -2.87
C TRP A 167 -1.14 -25.42 -2.76
N PRO A 168 -2.29 -25.82 -3.35
CA PRO A 168 -3.51 -25.03 -3.22
C PRO A 168 -3.87 -24.77 -1.76
N MET A 169 -4.36 -23.57 -1.47
CA MET A 169 -4.80 -23.13 -0.14
C MET A 169 -6.24 -22.64 -0.23
N THR A 170 -7.01 -22.91 0.82
CA THR A 170 -8.36 -22.37 0.99
C THR A 170 -8.40 -21.27 2.04
N PRO A 171 -9.46 -20.45 2.13
CA PRO A 171 -9.61 -19.48 3.21
C PRO A 171 -9.51 -20.10 4.61
N GLU A 172 -10.00 -21.34 4.79
CA GLU A 172 -9.97 -22.08 6.05
C GLU A 172 -8.56 -22.46 6.48
N ASP A 173 -7.65 -22.67 5.52
CA ASP A 173 -6.25 -22.96 5.79
C ASP A 173 -5.48 -21.71 6.27
N LEU A 174 -5.99 -20.53 5.92
CA LEU A 174 -5.30 -19.25 6.10
C LEU A 174 -5.84 -18.44 7.27
N LEU A 175 -7.14 -18.63 7.62
CA LEU A 175 -7.83 -17.73 8.53
C LEU A 175 -8.27 -18.42 9.82
N THR A 176 -8.09 -17.71 10.92
CA THR A 176 -8.72 -18.04 12.21
C THR A 176 -9.59 -16.88 12.70
N PRO A 177 -10.58 -17.13 13.57
CA PRO A 177 -11.42 -16.07 14.13
C PRO A 177 -10.60 -15.04 14.91
N SER A 178 -10.99 -13.78 14.80
CA SER A 178 -10.54 -12.68 15.67
C SER A 178 -11.56 -12.43 16.77
N PRO A 179 -11.20 -11.85 17.93
CA PRO A 179 -12.15 -11.36 18.91
C PRO A 179 -13.14 -10.31 18.38
N LEU A 180 -12.76 -9.57 17.34
CA LEU A 180 -13.61 -8.56 16.71
C LEU A 180 -14.36 -9.16 15.51
N PRO A 181 -15.68 -8.90 15.37
CA PRO A 181 -16.53 -9.57 14.38
C PRO A 181 -16.15 -9.27 12.92
N ASN A 182 -15.58 -8.08 12.67
CA ASN A 182 -15.18 -7.63 11.32
C ASN A 182 -13.72 -7.91 11.00
N GLU A 183 -13.07 -8.77 11.79
CA GLU A 183 -11.67 -9.10 11.64
C GLU A 183 -11.44 -10.61 11.59
N LYS A 184 -10.34 -10.99 10.99
CA LYS A 184 -9.80 -12.35 10.96
C LYS A 184 -8.30 -12.28 11.21
N VAL A 185 -7.74 -13.36 11.73
CA VAL A 185 -6.29 -13.52 11.85
C VAL A 185 -5.81 -14.35 10.67
N LEU A 186 -5.04 -13.74 9.80
CA LEU A 186 -4.35 -14.38 8.69
C LEU A 186 -3.05 -15.00 9.20
N SER A 187 -2.81 -16.29 8.91
CA SER A 187 -1.58 -16.98 9.26
C SER A 187 -1.21 -18.01 8.19
N PHE A 188 0.05 -18.04 7.82
CA PHE A 188 0.64 -19.04 6.92
C PHE A 188 2.15 -19.09 7.10
N ASN A 189 2.77 -20.18 6.67
CA ASN A 189 4.21 -20.35 6.62
C ASN A 189 4.70 -20.26 5.19
N ASP A 190 5.99 -19.96 5.00
CA ASP A 190 6.63 -19.78 3.69
C ASP A 190 6.08 -18.54 2.94
N TYR A 191 5.75 -18.67 1.66
CA TYR A 191 5.09 -17.65 0.85
C TYR A 191 3.66 -18.06 0.53
N LEU A 192 2.75 -17.10 0.60
CA LEU A 192 1.44 -17.20 -0.01
C LEU A 192 1.50 -16.56 -1.40
N GLU A 193 1.45 -17.39 -2.43
CA GLU A 193 1.30 -16.94 -3.80
C GLU A 193 -0.18 -16.74 -4.10
N VAL A 194 -0.53 -15.58 -4.62
CA VAL A 194 -1.90 -15.23 -5.01
C VAL A 194 -1.90 -14.86 -6.48
N GLU A 195 -2.77 -15.53 -7.23
CA GLU A 195 -2.99 -15.27 -8.64
C GLU A 195 -4.40 -14.70 -8.85
N TYR A 196 -4.51 -13.57 -9.55
CA TYR A 196 -5.78 -12.95 -9.91
C TYR A 196 -6.15 -13.31 -11.34
N VAL A 197 -7.17 -14.15 -11.53
CA VAL A 197 -7.53 -14.75 -12.83
C VAL A 197 -8.69 -14.05 -13.54
N HIS A 198 -9.41 -13.12 -12.90
CA HIS A 198 -10.52 -12.39 -13.50
C HIS A 198 -10.07 -10.99 -13.93
N GLY A 199 -9.55 -10.90 -15.14
CA GLY A 199 -8.84 -9.77 -15.66
C GLY A 199 -9.64 -8.55 -16.12
N SER A 200 -10.08 -7.68 -15.20
CA SER A 200 -10.47 -6.31 -15.57
C SER A 200 -9.99 -5.25 -14.56
N GLY A 201 -8.90 -5.53 -13.84
CA GLY A 201 -8.28 -4.60 -12.91
C GLY A 201 -6.97 -4.03 -13.47
N ARG A 202 -6.36 -3.11 -12.71
CA ARG A 202 -5.08 -2.47 -13.03
C ARG A 202 -3.96 -3.47 -13.37
N LEU A 203 -3.90 -4.59 -12.65
CA LEU A 203 -2.85 -5.60 -12.86
C LEU A 203 -2.82 -6.17 -14.28
N THR A 204 -3.97 -6.27 -14.95
CA THR A 204 -4.05 -6.77 -16.34
C THR A 204 -3.52 -5.79 -17.37
N GLN A 205 -3.39 -4.51 -17.03
CA GLN A 205 -2.82 -3.47 -17.92
C GLN A 205 -1.33 -3.25 -17.72
N LEU A 206 -0.77 -3.78 -16.62
CA LEU A 206 0.67 -3.88 -16.43
C LEU A 206 1.20 -5.05 -17.27
N SER A 207 1.03 -4.98 -18.59
CA SER A 207 1.59 -5.99 -19.49
C SER A 207 3.12 -5.98 -19.36
N PRO A 208 3.75 -7.15 -19.14
CA PRO A 208 5.20 -7.22 -19.16
C PRO A 208 5.72 -6.68 -20.47
N THR A 209 6.53 -5.64 -20.43
CA THR A 209 7.16 -5.07 -21.62
C THR A 209 8.30 -5.94 -22.14
N SER A 210 8.70 -6.94 -21.33
CA SER A 210 9.70 -7.93 -21.69
C SER A 210 9.36 -9.33 -21.14
N ARG A 211 9.89 -10.38 -21.81
CA ARG A 211 9.75 -11.79 -21.34
C ARG A 211 10.39 -12.08 -19.98
N SER A 212 11.15 -11.13 -19.42
CA SER A 212 11.83 -11.25 -18.11
C SER A 212 11.05 -10.63 -16.96
N GLU A 213 9.94 -9.92 -17.22
CA GLU A 213 9.13 -9.33 -16.17
C GLU A 213 8.16 -10.37 -15.58
N PRO A 214 7.99 -10.39 -14.24
CA PRO A 214 7.05 -11.30 -13.59
C PRO A 214 5.61 -11.00 -14.06
N ASN A 215 4.78 -12.05 -14.10
CA ASN A 215 3.36 -11.91 -14.42
C ASN A 215 2.70 -10.93 -13.41
N PRO A 216 2.15 -9.80 -13.87
CA PRO A 216 1.58 -8.79 -12.96
C PRO A 216 0.37 -9.31 -12.17
N ASN A 217 -0.27 -10.39 -12.62
CA ASN A 217 -1.39 -11.00 -11.92
C ASN A 217 -0.97 -11.92 -10.77
N ILE A 218 0.32 -12.17 -10.60
CA ILE A 218 0.86 -12.99 -9.53
C ILE A 218 1.58 -12.11 -8.51
N SER A 219 1.26 -12.34 -7.24
CA SER A 219 1.92 -11.69 -6.11
C SER A 219 2.26 -12.71 -5.03
N TRP A 220 3.32 -12.43 -4.29
CA TRP A 220 3.75 -13.26 -3.17
C TRP A 220 3.72 -12.44 -1.89
N LEU A 221 3.15 -13.03 -0.85
CA LEU A 221 3.04 -12.48 0.49
C LEU A 221 3.92 -13.27 1.45
N GLU A 222 4.57 -12.56 2.36
CA GLU A 222 5.34 -13.13 3.48
C GLU A 222 4.92 -12.42 4.76
N LEU A 223 4.51 -13.17 5.78
CA LEU A 223 4.22 -12.63 7.10
C LEU A 223 5.52 -12.44 7.89
N THR A 224 5.78 -11.23 8.38
CA THR A 224 7.00 -10.92 9.15
C THR A 224 6.94 -11.46 10.58
N HIS A 225 5.72 -11.59 11.14
CA HIS A 225 5.49 -12.06 12.52
C HIS A 225 4.63 -13.32 12.58
N GLY A 226 4.52 -14.08 11.47
CA GLY A 226 3.78 -15.34 11.38
C GLY A 226 2.25 -15.21 11.39
N GLN A 227 1.72 -14.07 11.77
CA GLN A 227 0.29 -13.77 11.75
C GLN A 227 0.02 -12.27 11.55
N LEU A 228 -1.16 -11.94 11.03
CA LEU A 228 -1.59 -10.57 10.76
C LEU A 228 -3.10 -10.46 10.89
N THR A 229 -3.60 -9.48 11.65
CA THR A 229 -5.04 -9.20 11.68
C THR A 229 -5.46 -8.43 10.45
N ILE A 230 -6.46 -8.94 9.73
CA ILE A 230 -7.06 -8.34 8.54
C ILE A 230 -8.54 -8.03 8.80
N SER A 231 -9.06 -6.98 8.19
CA SER A 231 -10.47 -6.60 8.30
C SER A 231 -11.29 -7.01 7.07
N THR A 232 -12.61 -7.05 7.21
CA THR A 232 -13.56 -7.27 6.08
C THR A 232 -13.50 -6.16 5.02
N LEU A 233 -12.85 -5.03 5.30
CA LEU A 233 -12.56 -3.97 4.33
C LEU A 233 -11.19 -4.13 3.65
N GLY A 234 -10.45 -5.19 3.96
CA GLY A 234 -9.13 -5.48 3.38
C GLY A 234 -7.98 -4.65 3.96
N ASN A 235 -8.20 -4.00 5.09
CA ASN A 235 -7.12 -3.34 5.84
C ASN A 235 -6.43 -4.34 6.77
N TYR A 236 -5.21 -4.06 7.18
CA TYR A 236 -4.45 -4.88 8.12
C TYR A 236 -3.83 -4.03 9.23
N SER A 237 -3.61 -4.67 10.38
CA SER A 237 -3.31 -3.97 11.65
C SER A 237 -1.88 -3.46 11.78
N ASP A 238 -0.93 -4.10 11.11
CA ASP A 238 0.50 -3.80 11.19
C ASP A 238 1.08 -3.50 9.81
N PRO A 239 1.45 -2.25 9.50
CA PRO A 239 1.99 -1.89 8.18
C PRO A 239 3.31 -2.60 7.84
N PHE A 240 4.04 -3.11 8.84
CA PHE A 240 5.28 -3.87 8.67
C PHE A 240 5.08 -5.39 8.79
N GLY A 241 3.85 -5.84 9.06
CA GLY A 241 3.49 -7.23 9.25
C GLY A 241 3.47 -8.07 7.98
N LEU A 242 3.46 -7.42 6.80
CA LEU A 242 3.31 -8.06 5.51
C LEU A 242 4.36 -7.55 4.52
N LYS A 243 5.15 -8.46 3.97
CA LYS A 243 5.98 -8.17 2.79
C LYS A 243 5.25 -8.62 1.54
N VAL A 244 5.31 -7.78 0.52
CA VAL A 244 4.62 -7.98 -0.75
C VAL A 244 5.61 -7.90 -1.89
N THR A 245 5.57 -8.87 -2.80
CA THR A 245 6.35 -8.89 -4.04
C THR A 245 5.46 -9.28 -5.22
N GLY A 246 5.95 -9.15 -6.44
CA GLY A 246 5.14 -9.38 -7.65
C GLY A 246 4.23 -8.20 -7.97
N GLY A 247 3.08 -8.47 -8.60
CA GLY A 247 2.21 -7.44 -9.15
C GLY A 247 1.78 -6.36 -8.15
N TRP A 248 1.42 -6.74 -6.94
CA TRP A 248 1.01 -5.76 -5.91
C TRP A 248 2.14 -4.88 -5.40
N ALA A 249 3.39 -5.31 -5.56
CA ALA A 249 4.54 -4.48 -5.18
C ALA A 249 4.70 -3.22 -6.04
N TYR A 250 3.99 -3.10 -7.16
CA TYR A 250 3.96 -1.89 -8.00
C TYR A 250 2.88 -0.89 -7.57
N SER A 251 1.94 -1.28 -6.70
CA SER A 251 0.96 -0.32 -6.13
C SER A 251 1.63 0.62 -5.15
N ARG A 252 1.33 1.90 -5.23
CA ARG A 252 1.89 2.98 -4.42
C ARG A 252 0.79 3.93 -3.97
N ILE A 253 1.18 5.03 -3.34
CA ILE A 253 0.24 6.04 -2.81
C ILE A 253 -0.79 6.54 -3.83
N ALA A 254 -0.41 6.64 -5.10
CA ALA A 254 -1.34 7.06 -6.16
C ALA A 254 -2.50 6.08 -6.39
N ASP A 255 -2.38 4.84 -5.93
CA ASP A 255 -3.40 3.79 -6.04
C ASP A 255 -4.13 3.52 -4.72
N GLU A 256 -3.79 4.26 -3.67
CA GLU A 256 -4.42 4.05 -2.38
C GLU A 256 -5.83 4.62 -2.33
N LEU A 257 -6.70 3.90 -1.65
CA LEU A 257 -8.09 4.24 -1.44
C LEU A 257 -8.36 4.48 0.05
N PRO A 258 -9.37 5.29 0.42
CA PRO A 258 -9.75 5.48 1.83
C PRO A 258 -9.98 4.16 2.55
N PHE A 259 -9.62 4.06 3.83
CA PHE A 259 -9.78 2.82 4.62
C PHE A 259 -11.20 2.28 4.67
N ASP A 260 -12.18 3.16 4.54
CA ASP A 260 -13.62 2.87 4.51
C ASP A 260 -14.19 2.74 3.09
N PHE A 261 -13.33 2.74 2.06
CA PHE A 261 -13.80 2.57 0.68
C PHE A 261 -14.51 1.24 0.50
N VAL A 262 -15.72 1.29 -0.02
CA VAL A 262 -16.53 0.14 -0.45
C VAL A 262 -16.82 0.31 -1.94
N PRO A 263 -16.50 -0.68 -2.78
CA PRO A 263 -16.83 -0.61 -4.19
C PRO A 263 -18.35 -0.53 -4.37
N ALA A 264 -18.81 0.36 -5.25
CA ALA A 264 -20.20 0.34 -5.69
C ALA A 264 -20.45 -0.96 -6.51
N ASN A 265 -21.57 -1.61 -6.24
CA ASN A 265 -22.02 -2.81 -6.95
C ASN A 265 -22.38 -2.50 -8.42
#